data_72b2d969df18e878348246028db9700d
#
_entry.id   72b2d969df18e878348246028db9700d
#
_cell.length_a   1.000
_cell.length_b   1.000
_cell.length_c   1.000
_cell.angle_alpha   90.00
_cell.angle_beta   90.00
_cell.angle_gamma   90.00
#
_symmetry.space_group_name_H-M   'P 1'
#
loop_
_entity.id
_entity.type
_entity.pdbx_description
1 polymer ?
#
loop_
_entity_poly.entity_id
_entity_poly.type
_entity_poly.pdbx_seq_one_letter_code
_entity_poly.pdbx_strand_id
1 'polypeptide(L)'
;ADYIDEDVLAEFPDWYKQQTGEDLRIIYQVFDINEIMLTKIERGHEDFDVVCPSEYIIERMLRKDLLLPIDRNFGHTPDYIPNVSPYIRHELNKTSQPERQTEDYAVPYMWGTAGILFNKKFITAEEAGTWDILWDSKNRGKILMKDSYRDAYGTAIIYAHARELADSTVTVEQLMNDNSPQAIALAEQYPFLYAAAGVH
;
A
#
# COMPACT_ATOMS: atom_id res chain seq x y z
N ALA A 1 6.05 7.83 5.15
CA ALA A 1 6.94 6.73 4.70
C ALA A 1 8.34 7.27 4.53
N ASP A 2 9.37 6.55 4.97
CA ASP A 2 10.79 6.95 4.87
C ASP A 2 11.36 6.76 3.45
N TYR A 3 10.52 6.96 2.43
CA TYR A 3 10.91 6.71 1.04
C TYR A 3 11.22 7.99 0.25
N ILE A 4 11.06 9.16 0.86
CA ILE A 4 11.44 10.42 0.23
C ILE A 4 12.90 10.71 0.53
N ASP A 5 13.64 11.19 -0.47
CA ASP A 5 15.00 11.63 -0.31
C ASP A 5 15.04 12.93 0.52
N GLU A 6 15.93 13.01 1.50
CA GLU A 6 16.08 14.18 2.35
C GLU A 6 16.49 15.41 1.55
N ASP A 7 17.27 15.25 0.49
CA ASP A 7 17.67 16.34 -0.39
C ASP A 7 16.44 16.96 -1.09
N VAL A 8 15.47 16.14 -1.48
CA VAL A 8 14.21 16.64 -2.07
C VAL A 8 13.45 17.51 -1.07
N LEU A 9 13.38 17.10 0.21
CA LEU A 9 12.73 17.91 1.25
C LEU A 9 13.48 19.22 1.52
N ALA A 10 14.80 19.21 1.42
CA ALA A 10 15.63 20.40 1.63
C ALA A 10 15.53 21.40 0.46
N GLU A 11 15.49 20.91 -0.77
CA GLU A 11 15.52 21.74 -1.99
C GLU A 11 14.13 22.22 -2.43
N PHE A 12 13.06 21.50 -2.07
CA PHE A 12 11.71 21.81 -2.52
C PHE A 12 11.22 23.22 -2.13
N PRO A 13 11.47 23.75 -0.92
CA PRO A 13 11.06 25.12 -0.58
C PRO A 13 11.66 26.18 -1.51
N ASP A 14 12.94 26.07 -1.87
CA ASP A 14 13.61 27.00 -2.75
C ASP A 14 13.06 26.89 -4.19
N TRP A 15 12.84 25.68 -4.67
CA TRP A 15 12.21 25.42 -5.94
C TRP A 15 10.79 26.00 -5.99
N TYR A 16 9.97 25.78 -4.95
CA TYR A 16 8.62 26.29 -4.85
C TYR A 16 8.60 27.82 -4.90
N LYS A 17 9.47 28.47 -4.14
CA LYS A 17 9.61 29.92 -4.15
C LYS A 17 9.99 30.48 -5.52
N GLN A 18 10.87 29.80 -6.25
CA GLN A 18 11.23 30.19 -7.63
C GLN A 18 10.03 30.09 -8.58
N GLN A 19 9.14 29.12 -8.41
CA GLN A 19 8.00 28.90 -9.28
C GLN A 19 6.82 29.82 -8.95
N THR A 20 6.56 30.08 -7.68
CA THR A 20 5.36 30.78 -7.22
C THR A 20 5.62 32.17 -6.65
N GLY A 21 6.85 32.46 -6.23
CA GLY A 21 7.20 33.66 -5.46
C GLY A 21 6.84 33.60 -3.98
N GLU A 22 6.29 32.48 -3.52
CA GLU A 22 5.83 32.29 -2.15
C GLU A 22 6.82 31.46 -1.33
N ASP A 23 6.95 31.77 -0.04
CA ASP A 23 7.75 30.98 0.89
C ASP A 23 6.95 29.77 1.36
N LEU A 24 7.58 28.60 1.36
CA LEU A 24 7.02 27.34 1.82
C LEU A 24 7.83 26.78 3.00
N ARG A 25 7.14 26.29 4.03
CA ARG A 25 7.74 25.50 5.10
C ARG A 25 7.15 24.10 5.10
N ILE A 26 8.02 23.10 4.98
CA ILE A 26 7.61 21.69 5.08
C ILE A 26 7.55 21.28 6.54
N ILE A 27 6.42 20.71 6.97
CA ILE A 27 6.25 20.00 8.23
C ILE A 27 6.10 18.53 7.91
N TYR A 28 7.24 17.84 7.86
CA TYR A 28 7.26 16.43 7.48
C TYR A 28 6.94 15.54 8.67
N GLN A 29 5.98 14.64 8.48
CA GLN A 29 5.56 13.64 9.49
C GLN A 29 5.55 12.25 8.86
N VAL A 30 5.96 11.26 9.62
CA VAL A 30 5.89 9.84 9.24
C VAL A 30 4.79 9.11 9.99
N PHE A 31 4.27 8.07 9.39
CA PHE A 31 3.35 7.14 10.03
C PHE A 31 3.73 5.69 9.64
N ASP A 32 3.59 4.77 10.58
CA ASP A 32 3.94 3.36 10.38
C ASP A 32 2.74 2.56 9.86
N ILE A 33 1.53 2.92 10.29
CA ILE A 33 0.29 2.19 10.00
C ILE A 33 -0.69 3.13 9.30
N ASN A 34 -1.11 2.74 8.11
CA ASN A 34 -2.06 3.50 7.28
C ASN A 34 -3.37 3.82 7.99
N GLU A 35 -3.92 2.87 8.74
CA GLU A 35 -5.20 3.01 9.44
C GLU A 35 -5.12 4.01 10.59
N ILE A 36 -3.97 4.12 11.24
CA ILE A 36 -3.74 5.13 12.29
C ILE A 36 -3.75 6.52 11.68
N MET A 37 -3.05 6.71 10.55
CA MET A 37 -3.06 7.96 9.81
C MET A 37 -4.48 8.35 9.38
N LEU A 38 -5.22 7.41 8.79
CA LEU A 38 -6.60 7.64 8.38
C LEU A 38 -7.49 8.03 9.57
N THR A 39 -7.33 7.37 10.71
CA THR A 39 -8.09 7.68 11.94
C THR A 39 -7.79 9.10 12.46
N LYS A 40 -6.56 9.55 12.35
CA LYS A 40 -6.19 10.93 12.74
C LYS A 40 -6.90 11.95 11.87
N ILE A 41 -6.96 11.73 10.55
CA ILE A 41 -7.69 12.60 9.62
C ILE A 41 -9.20 12.59 9.94
N GLU A 42 -9.79 11.40 10.09
CA GLU A 42 -11.24 11.24 10.28
C GLU A 42 -11.74 11.77 11.63
N ARG A 43 -10.98 11.59 12.69
CA ARG A 43 -11.41 11.89 14.07
C ARG A 43 -10.66 13.03 14.71
N GLY A 44 -9.39 13.19 14.36
CA GLY A 44 -8.52 14.22 14.93
C GLY A 44 -8.65 15.56 14.25
N HIS A 45 -9.30 15.63 13.07
CA HIS A 45 -9.34 16.80 12.21
C HIS A 45 -7.94 17.37 11.96
N GLU A 46 -6.95 16.47 11.85
CA GLU A 46 -5.60 16.87 11.46
C GLU A 46 -5.64 17.19 9.95
N ASP A 47 -5.29 18.42 9.62
CA ASP A 47 -5.20 18.87 8.23
C ASP A 47 -3.79 18.57 7.69
N PHE A 48 -3.76 17.80 6.61
CA PHE A 48 -2.54 17.54 5.84
C PHE A 48 -2.74 18.06 4.42
N ASP A 49 -1.75 18.81 3.93
CA ASP A 49 -1.76 19.25 2.52
C ASP A 49 -1.52 18.08 1.59
N VAL A 50 -0.66 17.13 1.97
CA VAL A 50 -0.34 15.93 1.19
C VAL A 50 -0.15 14.73 2.12
N VAL A 51 -0.71 13.59 1.74
CA VAL A 51 -0.48 12.30 2.43
C VAL A 51 -0.07 11.24 1.41
N CYS A 52 0.79 10.31 1.83
CA CYS A 52 1.28 9.23 0.97
C CYS A 52 0.98 7.84 1.58
N PRO A 53 -0.27 7.42 1.57
CA PRO A 53 -0.69 6.08 2.01
C PRO A 53 -0.67 5.06 0.87
N SER A 54 -1.01 3.81 1.20
CA SER A 54 -1.29 2.78 0.21
C SER A 54 -2.61 3.06 -0.53
N GLU A 55 -2.73 2.52 -1.75
CA GLU A 55 -3.86 2.74 -2.66
C GLU A 55 -5.24 2.42 -2.04
N TYR A 56 -5.33 1.38 -1.22
CA TYR A 56 -6.59 1.00 -0.57
C TYR A 56 -7.07 2.04 0.47
N ILE A 57 -6.16 2.81 1.04
CA ILE A 57 -6.52 3.95 1.91
C ILE A 57 -7.01 5.10 1.05
N ILE A 58 -6.38 5.36 -0.09
CA ILE A 58 -6.84 6.39 -1.04
C ILE A 58 -8.28 6.08 -1.48
N GLU A 59 -8.58 4.83 -1.82
CA GLU A 59 -9.94 4.40 -2.13
C GLU A 59 -10.93 4.70 -0.99
N ARG A 60 -10.54 4.40 0.27
CA ARG A 60 -11.37 4.71 1.45
C ARG A 60 -11.56 6.20 1.64
N MET A 61 -10.51 7.00 1.43
CA MET A 61 -10.57 8.46 1.54
C MET A 61 -11.48 9.06 0.46
N LEU A 62 -11.43 8.54 -0.77
CA LEU A 62 -12.35 8.93 -1.84
C LEU A 62 -13.81 8.68 -1.46
N ARG A 63 -14.13 7.50 -0.93
CA ARG A 63 -15.48 7.13 -0.50
C ARG A 63 -16.02 8.02 0.63
N LYS A 64 -15.13 8.65 1.40
CA LYS A 64 -15.45 9.47 2.57
C LYS A 64 -15.31 10.97 2.33
N ASP A 65 -15.07 11.39 1.10
CA ASP A 65 -14.87 12.80 0.74
C ASP A 65 -13.72 13.50 1.50
N LEU A 66 -12.64 12.75 1.74
CA LEU A 66 -11.48 13.25 2.49
C LEU A 66 -10.34 13.77 1.59
N LEU A 67 -10.52 13.74 0.28
CA LEU A 67 -9.52 14.20 -0.68
C LEU A 67 -10.04 15.36 -1.51
N LEU A 68 -9.18 16.32 -1.76
CA LEU A 68 -9.42 17.39 -2.72
C LEU A 68 -8.87 16.98 -4.10
N PRO A 69 -9.53 17.37 -5.19
CA PRO A 69 -9.01 17.13 -6.53
C PRO A 69 -7.70 17.91 -6.74
N ILE A 70 -6.79 17.31 -7.50
CA ILE A 70 -5.51 17.92 -7.86
C ILE A 70 -5.78 19.01 -8.89
N ASP A 71 -5.35 20.25 -8.61
CA ASP A 71 -5.33 21.32 -9.60
C ASP A 71 -4.15 21.09 -10.56
N ARG A 72 -4.48 20.70 -11.80
CA ARG A 72 -3.50 20.48 -12.86
C ARG A 72 -3.03 21.75 -13.54
N ASN A 73 -3.66 22.87 -13.25
CA ASN A 73 -3.26 24.18 -13.75
C ASN A 73 -2.36 24.95 -12.77
N PHE A 74 -1.63 24.22 -11.96
CA PHE A 74 -0.79 24.77 -10.91
C PHE A 74 0.32 25.65 -11.49
N GLY A 75 0.19 26.96 -11.34
CA GLY A 75 1.23 27.95 -11.63
C GLY A 75 1.83 27.87 -13.03
N HIS A 76 3.15 28.02 -13.10
CA HIS A 76 3.93 27.98 -14.34
C HIS A 76 4.68 26.65 -14.52
N THR A 77 4.43 25.67 -13.65
CA THR A 77 5.08 24.36 -13.74
C THR A 77 4.37 23.45 -14.72
N PRO A 78 5.12 22.66 -15.51
CA PRO A 78 4.53 21.65 -16.35
C PRO A 78 3.77 20.61 -15.51
N ASP A 79 2.66 20.10 -16.04
CA ASP A 79 2.01 18.92 -15.45
C ASP A 79 2.86 17.69 -15.71
N TYR A 80 3.52 17.17 -14.65
CA TYR A 80 4.34 15.98 -14.70
C TYR A 80 3.56 14.68 -14.44
N ILE A 81 2.29 14.75 -14.09
CA ILE A 81 1.45 13.57 -13.83
C ILE A 81 1.40 12.63 -15.03
N PRO A 82 1.32 13.10 -16.29
CA PRO A 82 1.36 12.22 -17.46
C PRO A 82 2.64 11.40 -17.60
N ASN A 83 3.73 11.77 -16.90
CA ASN A 83 4.99 11.01 -16.91
C ASN A 83 4.95 9.75 -16.04
N VAL A 84 3.92 9.58 -15.22
CA VAL A 84 3.70 8.33 -14.47
C VAL A 84 3.39 7.20 -15.44
N SER A 85 3.98 6.02 -15.21
CA SER A 85 3.76 4.84 -16.05
C SER A 85 2.28 4.58 -16.31
N PRO A 86 1.85 4.40 -17.57
CA PRO A 86 0.45 4.09 -17.90
C PRO A 86 -0.06 2.84 -17.21
N TYR A 87 0.81 1.84 -17.00
CA TYR A 87 0.45 0.63 -16.26
C TYR A 87 0.07 0.96 -14.81
N ILE A 88 0.89 1.76 -14.11
CA ILE A 88 0.63 2.13 -12.71
C ILE A 88 -0.62 3.01 -12.60
N ARG A 89 -0.84 3.92 -13.54
CA ARG A 89 -2.08 4.72 -13.60
C ARG A 89 -3.31 3.83 -13.78
N HIS A 90 -3.21 2.84 -14.66
CA HIS A 90 -4.28 1.86 -14.85
C HIS A 90 -4.59 1.10 -13.56
N GLU A 91 -3.56 0.61 -12.84
CA GLU A 91 -3.75 -0.10 -11.58
C GLU A 91 -4.38 0.83 -10.50
N LEU A 92 -3.91 2.07 -10.39
CA LEU A 92 -4.51 3.05 -9.49
C LEU A 92 -5.99 3.29 -9.79
N ASN A 93 -6.35 3.40 -11.05
CA ASN A 93 -7.73 3.68 -11.48
C ASN A 93 -8.71 2.52 -11.23
N LYS A 94 -8.24 1.33 -10.90
CA LYS A 94 -9.10 0.24 -10.40
C LYS A 94 -9.75 0.58 -9.05
N THR A 95 -9.20 1.53 -8.31
CA THR A 95 -9.76 2.03 -7.04
C THR A 95 -10.75 3.17 -7.22
N SER A 96 -11.05 3.57 -8.47
CA SER A 96 -11.96 4.67 -8.78
C SER A 96 -13.40 4.38 -8.34
N GLN A 97 -14.12 5.44 -8.02
CA GLN A 97 -15.55 5.40 -7.75
C GLN A 97 -16.32 5.79 -9.03
N PRO A 98 -17.63 5.49 -9.12
CA PRO A 98 -18.40 5.73 -10.35
C PRO A 98 -18.30 7.16 -10.90
N GLU A 99 -18.19 8.16 -10.03
CA GLU A 99 -18.16 9.58 -10.40
C GLU A 99 -16.80 10.25 -10.13
N ARG A 100 -15.79 9.47 -9.67
CA ARG A 100 -14.49 10.00 -9.24
C ARG A 100 -13.36 9.09 -9.70
N GLN A 101 -12.57 9.57 -10.62
CA GLN A 101 -11.36 8.87 -11.03
C GLN A 101 -10.26 9.10 -9.99
N THR A 102 -9.63 8.04 -9.52
CA THR A 102 -8.58 8.16 -8.49
C THR A 102 -7.42 9.03 -8.95
N GLU A 103 -7.07 9.00 -10.23
CA GLU A 103 -6.00 9.83 -10.79
C GLU A 103 -6.28 11.34 -10.75
N ASP A 104 -7.51 11.76 -10.50
CA ASP A 104 -7.83 13.18 -10.28
C ASP A 104 -7.51 13.65 -8.85
N TYR A 105 -7.27 12.73 -7.94
CA TYR A 105 -7.04 13.00 -6.51
C TYR A 105 -5.69 12.50 -6.00
N ALA A 106 -5.04 11.60 -6.72
CA ALA A 106 -3.80 10.99 -6.27
C ALA A 106 -2.83 10.73 -7.42
N VAL A 107 -1.55 10.87 -7.13
CA VAL A 107 -0.47 10.56 -8.06
C VAL A 107 0.30 9.37 -7.51
N PRO A 108 0.49 8.29 -8.28
CA PRO A 108 1.32 7.17 -7.86
C PRO A 108 2.76 7.60 -7.61
N TYR A 109 3.27 7.29 -6.42
CA TYR A 109 4.64 7.62 -6.02
C TYR A 109 5.58 6.44 -6.14
N MET A 110 5.21 5.32 -5.49
CA MET A 110 5.97 4.08 -5.49
C MET A 110 5.04 2.89 -5.64
N TRP A 111 5.56 1.83 -6.20
CA TRP A 111 4.92 0.53 -6.23
C TRP A 111 5.96 -0.57 -5.98
N GLY A 112 5.52 -1.73 -5.54
CA GLY A 112 6.37 -2.87 -5.32
C GLY A 112 5.58 -4.16 -5.20
N THR A 113 6.31 -5.26 -5.18
CA THR A 113 5.75 -6.60 -4.99
C THR A 113 6.16 -7.15 -3.63
N ALA A 114 5.28 -7.94 -3.02
CA ALA A 114 5.66 -8.75 -1.87
C ALA A 114 6.45 -9.98 -2.34
N GLY A 115 7.43 -10.39 -1.56
CA GLY A 115 8.27 -11.54 -1.85
C GLY A 115 8.88 -12.13 -0.59
N ILE A 116 9.52 -13.28 -0.75
CA ILE A 116 10.18 -14.00 0.34
C ILE A 116 11.66 -13.64 0.35
N LEU A 117 12.10 -13.00 1.43
CA LEU A 117 13.52 -12.82 1.74
C LEU A 117 13.99 -13.97 2.63
N PHE A 118 15.03 -14.66 2.23
CA PHE A 118 15.52 -15.81 2.97
C PHE A 118 17.03 -15.80 3.19
N ASN A 119 17.46 -16.42 4.28
CA ASN A 119 18.87 -16.58 4.59
C ASN A 119 19.44 -17.82 3.90
N LYS A 120 20.29 -17.59 2.88
CA LYS A 120 20.92 -18.64 2.08
C LYS A 120 21.76 -19.66 2.87
N LYS A 121 22.10 -19.38 4.14
CA LYS A 121 22.80 -20.33 5.01
C LYS A 121 21.91 -21.46 5.51
N PHE A 122 20.58 -21.27 5.51
CA PHE A 122 19.63 -22.20 6.10
C PHE A 122 18.54 -22.67 5.12
N ILE A 123 18.27 -21.88 4.08
CA ILE A 123 17.20 -22.12 3.10
C ILE A 123 17.81 -22.02 1.71
N THR A 124 17.48 -22.95 0.85
CA THR A 124 17.87 -22.94 -0.56
C THR A 124 16.92 -22.07 -1.38
N ALA A 125 17.37 -21.65 -2.56
CA ALA A 125 16.52 -20.90 -3.48
C ALA A 125 15.33 -21.74 -3.99
N GLU A 126 15.51 -23.06 -4.11
CA GLU A 126 14.45 -23.99 -4.49
C GLU A 126 13.35 -24.06 -3.42
N GLU A 127 13.72 -24.20 -2.15
CA GLU A 127 12.78 -24.18 -1.03
C GLU A 127 12.03 -22.85 -0.90
N ALA A 128 12.70 -21.72 -1.18
CA ALA A 128 12.09 -20.40 -1.13
C ALA A 128 11.34 -20.03 -2.43
N GLY A 129 11.34 -20.89 -3.44
CA GLY A 129 10.73 -20.67 -4.74
C GLY A 129 9.19 -20.69 -4.72
N THR A 130 8.60 -21.17 -3.64
CA THR A 130 7.15 -21.21 -3.44
C THR A 130 6.76 -20.61 -2.11
N TRP A 131 5.52 -20.15 -2.01
CA TRP A 131 4.96 -19.63 -0.74
C TRP A 131 4.74 -20.73 0.30
N ASP A 132 4.78 -22.03 -0.08
CA ASP A 132 4.65 -23.17 0.84
C ASP A 132 5.61 -23.10 2.01
N ILE A 133 6.78 -22.48 1.81
CA ILE A 133 7.80 -22.35 2.85
C ILE A 133 7.29 -21.63 4.11
N LEU A 134 6.29 -20.74 3.97
CA LEU A 134 5.71 -20.03 5.11
C LEU A 134 4.86 -20.94 5.99
N TRP A 135 4.36 -22.05 5.44
CA TRP A 135 3.52 -23.04 6.16
C TRP A 135 4.27 -24.32 6.50
N ASP A 136 5.55 -24.44 6.13
CA ASP A 136 6.36 -25.58 6.50
C ASP A 136 6.72 -25.51 8.00
N SER A 137 6.27 -26.51 8.76
CA SER A 137 6.44 -26.59 10.21
C SER A 137 7.92 -26.54 10.67
N LYS A 138 8.88 -26.91 9.80
CA LYS A 138 10.32 -26.79 10.09
C LYS A 138 10.78 -25.35 10.27
N ASN A 139 10.03 -24.40 9.74
CA ASN A 139 10.32 -22.97 9.78
C ASN A 139 9.58 -22.24 10.92
N ARG A 140 8.80 -22.97 11.73
CA ARG A 140 8.06 -22.39 12.85
C ARG A 140 8.98 -21.63 13.81
N GLY A 141 8.61 -20.39 14.14
CA GLY A 141 9.40 -19.50 14.99
C GLY A 141 10.65 -18.90 14.34
N LYS A 142 10.80 -19.05 13.01
CA LYS A 142 11.94 -18.53 12.23
C LYS A 142 11.50 -17.61 11.09
N ILE A 143 10.19 -17.32 11.02
CA ILE A 143 9.60 -16.47 9.99
C ILE A 143 9.38 -15.10 10.59
N LEU A 144 9.80 -14.07 9.87
CA LEU A 144 9.45 -12.67 10.13
C LEU A 144 8.44 -12.25 9.06
N MET A 145 7.40 -11.57 9.48
CA MET A 145 6.40 -11.02 8.59
C MET A 145 6.21 -9.54 8.90
N LYS A 146 5.94 -8.75 7.87
CA LYS A 146 5.60 -7.35 8.04
C LYS A 146 4.37 -7.22 8.96
N ASP A 147 4.42 -6.28 9.90
CA ASP A 147 3.30 -5.96 10.78
C ASP A 147 2.23 -5.18 9.99
N SER A 148 1.55 -5.92 9.12
CA SER A 148 0.47 -5.44 8.29
C SER A 148 -0.53 -6.59 8.12
N TYR A 149 -1.70 -6.43 8.73
CA TYR A 149 -2.73 -7.45 8.61
C TYR A 149 -3.15 -7.66 7.15
N ARG A 150 -3.14 -6.61 6.32
CA ARG A 150 -3.47 -6.72 4.90
C ARG A 150 -2.46 -7.61 4.14
N ASP A 151 -1.17 -7.38 4.36
CA ASP A 151 -0.14 -8.18 3.71
C ASP A 151 -0.18 -9.63 4.21
N ALA A 152 -0.35 -9.83 5.53
CA ALA A 152 -0.37 -11.15 6.14
C ALA A 152 -1.61 -11.97 5.77
N TYR A 153 -2.82 -11.41 5.97
CA TYR A 153 -4.06 -12.10 5.58
C TYR A 153 -4.22 -12.21 4.07
N GLY A 154 -3.83 -11.17 3.32
CA GLY A 154 -3.86 -11.20 1.86
C GLY A 154 -3.01 -12.33 1.31
N THR A 155 -1.79 -12.51 1.82
CA THR A 155 -0.91 -13.63 1.44
C THR A 155 -1.55 -14.98 1.77
N ALA A 156 -2.16 -15.12 2.96
CA ALA A 156 -2.82 -16.35 3.38
C ALA A 156 -4.04 -16.68 2.50
N ILE A 157 -4.86 -15.69 2.19
CA ILE A 157 -6.04 -15.86 1.33
C ILE A 157 -5.63 -16.28 -0.09
N ILE A 158 -4.65 -15.58 -0.68
CA ILE A 158 -4.13 -15.91 -2.02
C ILE A 158 -3.56 -17.34 -2.01
N TYR A 159 -2.82 -17.71 -0.99
CA TYR A 159 -2.28 -19.06 -0.87
C TYR A 159 -3.38 -20.12 -0.73
N ALA A 160 -4.40 -19.87 0.09
CA ALA A 160 -5.52 -20.77 0.28
C ALA A 160 -6.32 -21.01 -1.00
N HIS A 161 -6.42 -19.99 -1.86
CA HIS A 161 -7.15 -20.02 -3.13
C HIS A 161 -6.25 -20.18 -4.36
N ALA A 162 -4.99 -20.63 -4.18
CA ALA A 162 -4.01 -20.70 -5.26
C ALA A 162 -4.49 -21.53 -6.46
N ARG A 163 -5.26 -22.60 -6.23
CA ARG A 163 -5.83 -23.45 -7.31
C ARG A 163 -6.93 -22.73 -8.04
N GLU A 164 -7.89 -22.17 -7.35
CA GLU A 164 -9.02 -21.44 -7.91
C GLU A 164 -8.55 -20.22 -8.71
N LEU A 165 -7.50 -19.56 -8.25
CA LEU A 165 -6.86 -18.46 -8.97
C LEU A 165 -6.17 -18.96 -10.25
N ALA A 166 -5.46 -20.09 -10.18
CA ALA A 166 -4.80 -20.69 -11.35
C ALA A 166 -5.81 -21.15 -12.41
N ASP A 167 -6.93 -21.74 -11.97
CA ASP A 167 -8.00 -22.22 -12.84
C ASP A 167 -8.96 -21.09 -13.27
N SER A 168 -8.74 -19.86 -12.83
CA SER A 168 -9.59 -18.68 -13.08
C SER A 168 -11.06 -18.86 -12.66
N THR A 169 -11.31 -19.73 -11.68
CA THR A 169 -12.65 -19.91 -11.07
C THR A 169 -12.97 -18.84 -10.05
N VAL A 170 -11.95 -18.20 -9.52
CA VAL A 170 -12.01 -17.03 -8.63
C VAL A 170 -11.02 -15.99 -9.10
N THR A 171 -11.34 -14.72 -8.96
CA THR A 171 -10.42 -13.62 -9.25
C THR A 171 -9.86 -13.02 -7.97
N VAL A 172 -8.69 -12.38 -8.06
CA VAL A 172 -8.10 -11.63 -6.93
C VAL A 172 -9.08 -10.56 -6.43
N GLU A 173 -9.78 -9.89 -7.34
CA GLU A 173 -10.75 -8.85 -7.00
C GLU A 173 -11.92 -9.40 -6.17
N GLN A 174 -12.44 -10.58 -6.51
CA GLN A 174 -13.46 -11.25 -5.72
C GLN A 174 -12.96 -11.57 -4.31
N LEU A 175 -11.74 -12.10 -4.18
CA LEU A 175 -11.14 -12.41 -2.88
C LEU A 175 -10.87 -11.15 -2.04
N MET A 176 -10.41 -10.07 -2.65
CA MET A 176 -10.13 -8.82 -1.95
C MET A 176 -11.38 -8.17 -1.35
N ASN A 177 -12.53 -8.41 -1.94
CA ASN A 177 -13.81 -7.84 -1.52
C ASN A 177 -14.66 -8.83 -0.69
N ASP A 178 -14.20 -10.06 -0.51
CA ASP A 178 -14.90 -11.05 0.30
C ASP A 178 -14.66 -10.82 1.80
N ASN A 179 -15.67 -10.27 2.47
CA ASN A 179 -15.68 -10.09 3.92
C ASN A 179 -16.67 -11.08 4.60
N SER A 180 -16.95 -12.20 3.95
CA SER A 180 -17.81 -13.24 4.50
C SER A 180 -17.20 -13.86 5.77
N PRO A 181 -18.03 -14.39 6.69
CA PRO A 181 -17.52 -15.14 7.83
C PRO A 181 -16.65 -16.32 7.43
N GLN A 182 -16.88 -16.91 6.26
CA GLN A 182 -16.10 -18.01 5.71
C GLN A 182 -14.71 -17.57 5.30
N ALA A 183 -14.58 -16.42 4.61
CA ALA A 183 -13.29 -15.86 4.23
C ALA A 183 -12.45 -15.47 5.46
N ILE A 184 -13.09 -14.88 6.47
CA ILE A 184 -12.44 -14.53 7.74
C ILE A 184 -11.97 -15.80 8.45
N ALA A 185 -12.82 -16.81 8.59
CA ALA A 185 -12.47 -18.08 9.24
C ALA A 185 -11.35 -18.81 8.50
N LEU A 186 -11.32 -18.73 7.15
CA LEU A 186 -10.24 -19.30 6.36
C LEU A 186 -8.91 -18.58 6.64
N ALA A 187 -8.91 -17.26 6.67
CA ALA A 187 -7.73 -16.48 6.99
C ALA A 187 -7.21 -16.77 8.42
N GLU A 188 -8.11 -16.98 9.37
CA GLU A 188 -7.80 -17.35 10.76
C GLU A 188 -7.23 -18.78 10.91
N GLN A 189 -7.40 -19.65 9.92
CA GLN A 189 -6.78 -20.99 9.94
C GLN A 189 -5.25 -20.93 9.83
N TYR A 190 -4.67 -19.79 9.48
CA TYR A 190 -3.23 -19.59 9.39
C TYR A 190 -2.63 -18.72 10.51
N PRO A 191 -3.10 -18.81 11.79
CA PRO A 191 -2.63 -17.97 12.89
C PRO A 191 -1.14 -18.18 13.22
N PHE A 192 -0.56 -19.31 12.81
CA PHE A 192 0.87 -19.57 13.00
C PHE A 192 1.76 -18.62 12.17
N LEU A 193 1.24 -17.95 11.15
CA LEU A 193 1.95 -16.86 10.48
C LEU A 193 2.30 -15.76 11.47
N TYR A 194 1.36 -15.37 12.32
CA TYR A 194 1.58 -14.35 13.36
C TYR A 194 2.40 -14.89 14.52
N ALA A 195 2.07 -16.09 15.01
CA ALA A 195 2.80 -16.73 16.11
C ALA A 195 4.24 -17.08 15.74
N ALA A 196 4.51 -17.35 14.46
CA ALA A 196 5.85 -17.65 13.97
C ALA A 196 6.68 -16.38 13.72
N ALA A 197 6.05 -15.25 13.42
CA ALA A 197 6.73 -13.98 13.14
C ALA A 197 7.38 -13.37 14.38
N GLY A 198 7.03 -13.84 15.58
CA GLY A 198 7.61 -13.28 16.82
C GLY A 198 7.35 -11.79 16.94
N VAL A 199 6.21 -11.33 16.46
CA VAL A 199 5.81 -9.93 16.56
C VAL A 199 5.56 -9.63 18.04
N HIS A 200 6.49 -8.89 18.63
CA HIS A 200 6.38 -8.29 19.95
C HIS A 200 5.91 -6.86 19.83
#